data_c8582fc7587e21d98905b9b12c30fcdc
#
_entry.id   c8582fc7587e21d98905b9b12c30fcdc
#
_cell.length_a   1.000
_cell.length_b   1.000
_cell.length_c   1.000
_cell.angle_alpha   90.00
_cell.angle_beta   90.00
_cell.angle_gamma   90.00
#
_symmetry.space_group_name_H-M   'P 1'
#
loop_
_entity.id
_entity.type
_entity.pdbx_description
1 polymer ?
#
loop_
_entity_poly.entity_id
_entity_poly.type
_entity_poly.pdbx_seq_one_letter_code
_entity_poly.pdbx_strand_id
1 'polypeptide(L)'
;MSSDAAFDQLVSDLYTIAHEPILALATGRTGATPYHLSVDFDWSPEHIALRTKARTVAHDAVARYGRFNDTWMNGYSKEFSQELAALGWIGMTWPTEFGGGGRPGIERLIVAEEMISAGAPIAASWFADRQMGPALIAYGTKTQQDAFLPDMLAGKTTWCIGMSEPNAGSDLASLKTFAQLDGDEWVINGQKIWTSFGEVADYCYLICRTSNDGPPHAGISEIIVPMNTPGIDVRPIQDMTTNRHFCEVFYTDVRVPKDNLVGQQGGAFAQTMRQLEHERGGIDRLVSNKALYDMALKKADTTDMRVRQEIADIEIGYRVGRILVIRETLRQAPAGFSAATKCFCTELETKISNFVFSVLGAQALLWDEVTQGLAYASGYTIMGGTSNVMRNILGERVLGLPKEPSAKK
;
A
#
# COMPACT_ATOMS: atom_id res chain seq x y z
N MET A 1 31.50 21.71 1.97
CA MET A 1 30.56 21.04 1.07
C MET A 1 29.69 20.19 1.94
N SER A 2 28.35 20.31 1.86
CA SER A 2 27.42 19.51 2.67
C SER A 2 27.52 18.04 2.24
N SER A 3 27.24 17.11 3.15
CA SER A 3 27.27 15.67 2.91
C SER A 3 26.38 15.24 1.73
N ASP A 4 25.34 16.01 1.46
CA ASP A 4 24.37 15.76 0.39
C ASP A 4 24.96 16.03 -1.01
N ALA A 5 25.77 17.08 -1.17
CA ALA A 5 26.43 17.38 -2.44
C ALA A 5 27.52 16.34 -2.79
N ALA A 6 28.20 15.78 -1.79
CA ALA A 6 29.18 14.71 -2.01
C ALA A 6 28.52 13.38 -2.36
N PHE A 7 27.34 13.11 -1.82
CA PHE A 7 26.55 11.91 -2.13
C PHE A 7 25.93 12.01 -3.53
N ASP A 8 25.34 13.16 -3.89
CA ASP A 8 24.81 13.41 -5.24
C ASP A 8 25.90 13.33 -6.30
N GLN A 9 27.11 13.82 -5.99
CA GLN A 9 28.27 13.70 -6.88
C GLN A 9 28.69 12.22 -7.03
N LEU A 10 28.74 11.44 -5.93
CA LEU A 10 29.08 10.02 -5.97
C LEU A 10 28.05 9.21 -6.78
N VAL A 11 26.77 9.53 -6.63
CA VAL A 11 25.69 8.91 -7.42
C VAL A 11 25.81 9.27 -8.90
N SER A 12 26.12 10.53 -9.20
CA SER A 12 26.38 11.01 -10.57
C SER A 12 27.58 10.33 -11.19
N ASP A 13 28.68 10.17 -10.44
CA ASP A 13 29.92 9.53 -10.90
C ASP A 13 29.71 8.02 -11.12
N LEU A 14 28.95 7.34 -10.24
CA LEU A 14 28.56 5.92 -10.44
C LEU A 14 27.63 5.75 -11.65
N TYR A 15 26.77 6.71 -11.92
CA TYR A 15 25.91 6.74 -13.09
C TYR A 15 26.72 6.84 -14.39
N THR A 16 27.74 7.72 -14.39
CA THR A 16 28.64 7.93 -15.53
C THR A 16 29.52 6.71 -15.78
N ILE A 17 30.06 6.10 -14.72
CA ILE A 17 30.91 4.89 -14.81
C ILE A 17 30.12 3.66 -15.32
N ALA A 18 28.83 3.55 -14.98
CA ALA A 18 27.99 2.44 -15.42
C ALA A 18 27.52 2.54 -16.88
N HIS A 19 27.47 3.75 -17.45
CA HIS A 19 26.99 3.98 -18.81
C HIS A 19 28.04 3.86 -19.91
N GLU A 20 29.29 4.22 -19.65
CA GLU A 20 30.34 4.18 -20.69
C GLU A 20 30.73 2.77 -21.19
N PRO A 21 30.88 1.74 -20.34
CA PRO A 21 31.30 0.42 -20.79
C PRO A 21 30.23 -0.38 -21.55
N ILE A 22 28.95 -0.13 -21.27
CA ILE A 22 27.84 -0.86 -21.92
C ILE A 22 27.66 -0.38 -23.36
N LEU A 23 27.87 0.89 -23.64
CA LEU A 23 27.83 1.44 -24.98
C LEU A 23 29.01 0.93 -25.85
N ALA A 24 30.19 0.74 -25.26
CA ALA A 24 31.37 0.24 -25.97
C ALA A 24 31.25 -1.22 -26.37
N LEU A 25 30.57 -2.07 -25.60
CA LEU A 25 30.33 -3.50 -25.92
C LEU A 25 29.23 -3.69 -26.97
N ALA A 26 28.30 -2.75 -27.12
CA ALA A 26 27.20 -2.82 -28.10
C ALA A 26 27.62 -2.38 -29.53
N THR A 27 28.76 -1.70 -29.70
CA THR A 27 29.20 -1.12 -30.99
C THR A 27 30.12 -1.97 -31.80
N GLY A 28 30.41 -3.23 -31.46
CA GLY A 28 31.28 -4.17 -32.15
C GLY A 28 30.78 -4.71 -33.49
N ARG A 29 29.74 -4.15 -34.12
CA ARG A 29 29.30 -4.46 -35.49
C ARG A 29 29.27 -3.20 -36.34
N THR A 30 30.24 -3.12 -37.20
CA THR A 30 30.32 -2.13 -38.30
C THR A 30 29.17 -2.36 -39.30
N GLY A 31 28.29 -1.37 -39.44
CA GLY A 31 27.36 -1.28 -40.59
C GLY A 31 25.87 -1.18 -40.32
N ALA A 32 25.42 -1.05 -39.08
CA ALA A 32 24.01 -0.73 -38.80
C ALA A 32 23.91 0.72 -38.29
N THR A 33 23.00 1.51 -38.85
CA THR A 33 22.60 2.82 -38.31
C THR A 33 22.30 2.64 -36.83
N PRO A 34 22.91 3.41 -35.93
CA PRO A 34 22.60 3.29 -34.52
C PRO A 34 21.13 3.70 -34.32
N TYR A 35 20.28 2.76 -33.97
CA TYR A 35 19.02 3.10 -33.30
C TYR A 35 19.40 3.73 -31.97
N HIS A 36 19.51 5.06 -31.95
CA HIS A 36 19.47 5.82 -30.70
C HIS A 36 18.07 5.69 -30.11
N LEU A 37 17.79 4.54 -29.49
CA LEU A 37 16.79 4.46 -28.45
C LEU A 37 17.40 5.15 -27.23
N SER A 38 17.41 6.48 -27.22
CA SER A 38 17.60 7.22 -25.98
C SER A 38 16.35 6.95 -25.15
N VAL A 39 16.39 5.94 -24.31
CA VAL A 39 15.37 5.78 -23.25
C VAL A 39 15.71 6.87 -22.24
N ASP A 40 14.96 7.94 -22.29
CA ASP A 40 15.04 9.00 -21.32
C ASP A 40 14.32 8.54 -20.04
N PHE A 41 15.11 8.27 -18.98
CA PHE A 41 14.59 7.94 -17.66
C PHE A 41 14.45 9.17 -16.78
N ASP A 42 14.71 10.36 -17.30
CA ASP A 42 14.66 11.60 -16.54
C ASP A 42 13.21 12.03 -16.27
N TRP A 43 13.03 12.60 -15.11
CA TRP A 43 11.76 13.20 -14.72
C TRP A 43 11.55 14.53 -15.43
N SER A 44 10.33 14.80 -15.90
CA SER A 44 10.02 16.12 -16.44
C SER A 44 10.23 17.22 -15.38
N PRO A 45 10.47 18.47 -15.79
CA PRO A 45 10.59 19.59 -14.84
C PRO A 45 9.40 19.71 -13.88
N GLU A 46 8.18 19.41 -14.35
CA GLU A 46 6.95 19.42 -13.55
C GLU A 46 6.96 18.32 -12.48
N HIS A 47 7.44 17.12 -12.83
CA HIS A 47 7.59 16.02 -11.88
C HIS A 47 8.67 16.31 -10.83
N ILE A 48 9.78 16.96 -11.23
CA ILE A 48 10.84 17.39 -10.31
C ILE A 48 10.29 18.46 -9.34
N ALA A 49 9.55 19.44 -9.86
CA ALA A 49 8.92 20.46 -9.04
C ALA A 49 7.89 19.86 -8.05
N LEU A 50 7.06 18.93 -8.52
CA LEU A 50 6.10 18.22 -7.66
C LEU A 50 6.82 17.44 -6.56
N ARG A 51 7.89 16.72 -6.89
CA ARG A 51 8.71 15.97 -5.93
C ARG A 51 9.31 16.88 -4.88
N THR A 52 9.88 17.99 -5.30
CA THR A 52 10.47 19.01 -4.38
C THR A 52 9.40 19.55 -3.43
N LYS A 53 8.24 19.93 -3.97
CA LYS A 53 7.11 20.39 -3.13
C LYS A 53 6.64 19.31 -2.15
N ALA A 54 6.48 18.07 -2.62
CA ALA A 54 6.05 16.95 -1.77
C ALA A 54 7.04 16.67 -0.65
N ARG A 55 8.34 16.69 -0.95
CA ARG A 55 9.43 16.55 0.04
C ARG A 55 9.37 17.64 1.10
N THR A 56 9.22 18.89 0.70
CA THR A 56 9.10 20.02 1.65
C THR A 56 7.90 19.81 2.58
N VAL A 57 6.73 19.52 2.04
CA VAL A 57 5.52 19.27 2.85
C VAL A 57 5.70 18.08 3.78
N ALA A 58 6.34 17.01 3.31
CA ALA A 58 6.60 15.81 4.12
C ALA A 58 7.53 16.12 5.30
N HIS A 59 8.61 16.86 5.07
CA HIS A 59 9.54 17.28 6.13
C HIS A 59 8.88 18.23 7.13
N ASP A 60 8.08 19.18 6.68
CA ASP A 60 7.31 20.08 7.55
C ASP A 60 6.30 19.30 8.40
N ALA A 61 5.66 18.30 7.82
CA ALA A 61 4.76 17.44 8.57
C ALA A 61 5.50 16.62 9.64
N VAL A 62 6.66 16.04 9.30
CA VAL A 62 7.50 15.30 10.27
C VAL A 62 7.97 16.23 11.41
N ALA A 63 8.32 17.47 11.12
CA ALA A 63 8.71 18.44 12.15
C ALA A 63 7.56 18.75 13.13
N ARG A 64 6.29 18.74 12.66
CA ARG A 64 5.11 19.06 13.49
C ARG A 64 4.52 17.85 14.20
N TYR A 65 4.45 16.71 13.53
CA TYR A 65 3.73 15.52 14.00
C TYR A 65 4.65 14.40 14.47
N GLY A 66 5.96 14.51 14.24
CA GLY A 66 6.91 13.43 14.43
C GLY A 66 7.05 12.54 13.20
N ARG A 67 8.08 11.68 13.22
CA ARG A 67 8.31 10.68 12.19
C ARG A 67 7.66 9.36 12.56
N PHE A 68 7.01 8.72 11.61
CA PHE A 68 6.39 7.42 11.77
C PHE A 68 7.05 6.39 10.85
N ASN A 69 7.35 5.22 11.38
CA ASN A 69 7.64 4.03 10.57
C ASN A 69 6.32 3.46 10.07
N ASP A 70 6.33 2.85 8.89
CA ASP A 70 5.08 2.33 8.30
C ASP A 70 3.97 3.38 8.29
N THR A 71 4.31 4.57 7.88
CA THR A 71 3.52 5.77 8.08
C THR A 71 2.11 5.70 7.52
N TRP A 72 1.89 4.91 6.46
CA TRP A 72 0.58 4.65 5.89
C TRP A 72 -0.29 3.72 6.76
N MET A 73 0.33 3.06 7.78
CA MET A 73 -0.34 2.21 8.78
C MET A 73 -0.30 2.81 10.18
N ASN A 74 0.76 3.51 10.55
CA ASN A 74 0.97 4.01 11.91
C ASN A 74 0.88 5.53 12.04
N GLY A 75 1.10 6.26 10.94
CA GLY A 75 1.10 7.73 10.95
C GLY A 75 -0.29 8.31 10.80
N TYR A 76 -1.07 8.33 11.86
CA TYR A 76 -2.46 8.82 11.83
C TYR A 76 -2.56 10.29 12.20
N SER A 77 -3.10 11.14 11.29
CA SER A 77 -3.52 12.52 11.57
C SER A 77 -4.63 12.95 10.60
N LYS A 78 -5.81 13.26 11.14
CA LYS A 78 -6.92 13.85 10.35
C LYS A 78 -6.58 15.27 9.90
N GLU A 79 -5.87 16.02 10.72
CA GLU A 79 -5.44 17.39 10.41
C GLU A 79 -4.53 17.40 9.18
N PHE A 80 -3.52 16.53 9.16
CA PHE A 80 -2.63 16.43 8.01
C PHE A 80 -3.35 15.90 6.77
N SER A 81 -4.31 14.99 6.90
CA SER A 81 -5.17 14.58 5.79
C SER A 81 -5.91 15.75 5.17
N GLN A 82 -6.45 16.67 5.97
CA GLN A 82 -7.12 17.88 5.46
C GLN A 82 -6.14 18.86 4.78
N GLU A 83 -4.90 18.94 5.27
CA GLU A 83 -3.83 19.68 4.58
C GLU A 83 -3.51 19.08 3.21
N LEU A 84 -3.39 17.74 3.13
CA LEU A 84 -3.20 17.04 1.86
C LEU A 84 -4.38 17.27 0.90
N ALA A 85 -5.60 17.26 1.41
CA ALA A 85 -6.81 17.59 0.65
C ALA A 85 -6.76 19.03 0.10
N ALA A 86 -6.37 20.01 0.91
CA ALA A 86 -6.22 21.41 0.48
C ALA A 86 -5.15 21.59 -0.61
N LEU A 87 -4.13 20.72 -0.66
CA LEU A 87 -3.13 20.67 -1.72
C LEU A 87 -3.62 19.94 -2.99
N GLY A 88 -4.81 19.34 -2.96
CA GLY A 88 -5.34 18.49 -4.03
C GLY A 88 -4.58 17.16 -4.15
N TRP A 89 -4.08 16.62 -3.02
CA TRP A 89 -3.31 15.37 -2.99
C TRP A 89 -4.09 14.16 -2.48
N ILE A 90 -5.37 14.34 -2.14
CA ILE A 90 -6.35 13.27 -1.99
C ILE A 90 -7.20 13.21 -3.26
N GLY A 91 -7.50 12.03 -3.75
CA GLY A 91 -8.25 11.86 -4.99
C GLY A 91 -7.51 12.33 -6.25
N MET A 92 -6.17 12.39 -6.21
CA MET A 92 -5.37 12.90 -7.34
C MET A 92 -5.71 12.21 -8.66
N THR A 93 -5.94 10.90 -8.64
CA THR A 93 -6.20 10.10 -9.84
C THR A 93 -7.69 9.83 -10.09
N TRP A 94 -8.56 10.30 -9.20
CA TRP A 94 -10.00 10.11 -9.39
C TRP A 94 -10.49 11.00 -10.54
N PRO A 95 -11.49 10.54 -11.32
CA PRO A 95 -12.06 11.34 -12.38
C PRO A 95 -12.64 12.67 -11.86
N THR A 96 -12.54 13.71 -12.68
CA THR A 96 -12.98 15.06 -12.30
C THR A 96 -14.48 15.19 -12.05
N GLU A 97 -15.29 14.36 -12.71
CA GLU A 97 -16.74 14.28 -12.48
C GLU A 97 -17.11 13.85 -11.06
N PHE A 98 -16.19 13.21 -10.32
CA PHE A 98 -16.34 12.84 -8.92
C PHE A 98 -15.61 13.80 -7.97
N GLY A 99 -15.16 14.95 -8.47
CA GLY A 99 -14.40 15.93 -7.70
C GLY A 99 -12.91 15.61 -7.56
N GLY A 100 -12.42 14.57 -8.23
CA GLY A 100 -11.02 14.20 -8.22
C GLY A 100 -10.13 15.09 -9.09
N GLY A 101 -8.81 14.89 -8.99
CA GLY A 101 -7.82 15.67 -9.73
C GLY A 101 -7.66 15.29 -11.21
N GLY A 102 -8.11 14.10 -11.63
CA GLY A 102 -7.92 13.57 -12.99
C GLY A 102 -6.43 13.44 -13.38
N ARG A 103 -5.52 13.45 -12.38
CA ARG A 103 -4.07 13.50 -12.58
C ARG A 103 -3.50 12.13 -12.94
N PRO A 104 -2.38 12.07 -13.68
CA PRO A 104 -1.69 10.81 -13.94
C PRO A 104 -1.26 10.08 -12.67
N GLY A 105 -1.32 8.75 -12.68
CA GLY A 105 -0.91 7.91 -11.54
C GLY A 105 0.53 8.15 -11.08
N ILE A 106 1.42 8.53 -12.01
CA ILE A 106 2.82 8.84 -11.71
C ILE A 106 2.97 10.03 -10.76
N GLU A 107 2.10 11.02 -10.83
CA GLU A 107 2.14 12.17 -9.93
C GLU A 107 1.72 11.78 -8.50
N ARG A 108 0.70 10.93 -8.36
CA ARG A 108 0.33 10.35 -7.06
C ARG A 108 1.47 9.50 -6.48
N LEU A 109 2.15 8.72 -7.33
CA LEU A 109 3.31 7.93 -6.92
C LEU A 109 4.41 8.82 -6.36
N ILE A 110 4.75 9.92 -7.03
CA ILE A 110 5.77 10.89 -6.57
C ILE A 110 5.41 11.44 -5.18
N VAL A 111 4.17 11.88 -4.99
CA VAL A 111 3.72 12.42 -3.69
C VAL A 111 3.78 11.35 -2.60
N ALA A 112 3.23 10.16 -2.87
CA ALA A 112 3.21 9.07 -1.90
C ALA A 112 4.63 8.60 -1.52
N GLU A 113 5.55 8.52 -2.49
CA GLU A 113 6.94 8.15 -2.26
C GLU A 113 7.64 9.12 -1.30
N GLU A 114 7.49 10.43 -1.50
CA GLU A 114 8.11 11.43 -0.63
C GLU A 114 7.49 11.43 0.78
N MET A 115 6.15 11.28 0.89
CA MET A 115 5.47 11.21 2.18
C MET A 115 5.91 10.00 3.00
N ILE A 116 5.92 8.82 2.40
CA ILE A 116 6.27 7.58 3.10
C ILE A 116 7.76 7.56 3.45
N SER A 117 8.62 7.94 2.51
CA SER A 117 10.08 7.96 2.73
C SER A 117 10.48 8.90 3.86
N ALA A 118 9.79 10.02 4.03
CA ALA A 118 10.03 10.95 5.13
C ALA A 118 9.42 10.47 6.45
N GLY A 119 8.39 9.64 6.44
CA GLY A 119 7.63 9.23 7.61
C GLY A 119 6.50 10.19 7.99
N ALA A 120 5.90 10.91 7.02
CA ALA A 120 4.79 11.84 7.26
C ALA A 120 3.45 11.11 7.55
N PRO A 121 2.54 11.63 8.40
CA PRO A 121 1.37 10.89 8.92
C PRO A 121 0.21 10.86 7.91
N ILE A 122 0.27 9.97 6.93
CA ILE A 122 -0.71 9.85 5.82
C ILE A 122 -1.81 8.81 6.04
N ALA A 123 -1.81 8.10 7.18
CA ALA A 123 -2.68 6.93 7.37
C ALA A 123 -4.17 7.25 7.38
N ALA A 124 -4.59 8.42 7.89
CA ALA A 124 -6.00 8.72 8.12
C ALA A 124 -6.85 8.73 6.83
N SER A 125 -6.29 9.15 5.70
CA SER A 125 -6.96 9.14 4.38
C SER A 125 -6.54 8.00 3.46
N TRP A 126 -5.58 7.17 3.88
CA TRP A 126 -4.93 6.20 2.99
C TRP A 126 -5.89 5.22 2.33
N PHE A 127 -6.75 4.55 3.11
CA PHE A 127 -7.72 3.61 2.57
C PHE A 127 -8.84 4.30 1.80
N ALA A 128 -9.32 5.45 2.27
CA ALA A 128 -10.32 6.25 1.58
C ALA A 128 -9.85 6.62 0.16
N ASP A 129 -8.64 7.19 0.04
CA ASP A 129 -8.07 7.64 -1.24
C ASP A 129 -7.76 6.48 -2.20
N ARG A 130 -7.19 5.40 -1.68
CA ARG A 130 -6.62 4.35 -2.53
C ARG A 130 -7.55 3.19 -2.84
N GLN A 131 -8.53 2.94 -1.98
CA GLN A 131 -9.38 1.75 -2.07
C GLN A 131 -10.85 2.09 -2.08
N MET A 132 -11.36 2.75 -1.05
CA MET A 132 -12.81 2.94 -0.88
C MET A 132 -13.39 3.93 -1.88
N GLY A 133 -12.73 5.06 -2.11
CA GLY A 133 -13.14 6.02 -3.13
C GLY A 133 -13.18 5.44 -4.53
N PRO A 134 -12.08 4.81 -5.02
CA PRO A 134 -12.10 4.09 -6.30
C PRO A 134 -13.16 2.98 -6.39
N ALA A 135 -13.44 2.27 -5.29
CA ALA A 135 -14.51 1.26 -5.25
C ALA A 135 -15.89 1.89 -5.41
N LEU A 136 -16.17 2.98 -4.67
CA LEU A 136 -17.43 3.72 -4.79
C LEU A 136 -17.60 4.36 -6.16
N ILE A 137 -16.55 4.88 -6.77
CA ILE A 137 -16.57 5.41 -8.14
C ILE A 137 -16.93 4.29 -9.13
N ALA A 138 -16.40 3.09 -8.95
CA ALA A 138 -16.60 1.98 -9.89
C ALA A 138 -17.93 1.25 -9.70
N TYR A 139 -18.42 1.13 -8.46
CA TYR A 139 -19.53 0.24 -8.11
C TYR A 139 -20.63 0.89 -7.28
N GLY A 140 -20.37 2.04 -6.67
CA GLY A 140 -21.34 2.75 -5.84
C GLY A 140 -22.47 3.36 -6.65
N THR A 141 -23.63 3.47 -6.03
CA THR A 141 -24.75 4.25 -6.59
C THR A 141 -24.43 5.74 -6.54
N LYS A 142 -25.15 6.54 -7.36
CA LYS A 142 -24.98 8.01 -7.33
C LYS A 142 -25.23 8.59 -5.93
N THR A 143 -26.21 8.06 -5.21
CA THR A 143 -26.50 8.47 -3.81
C THR A 143 -25.30 8.19 -2.90
N GLN A 144 -24.66 7.03 -3.00
CA GLN A 144 -23.48 6.71 -2.21
C GLN A 144 -22.28 7.58 -2.60
N GLN A 145 -22.08 7.81 -3.88
CA GLN A 145 -21.02 8.68 -4.38
C GLN A 145 -21.17 10.10 -3.84
N ASP A 146 -22.38 10.66 -3.91
CA ASP A 146 -22.68 12.01 -3.39
C ASP A 146 -22.56 12.12 -1.87
N ALA A 147 -22.86 11.05 -1.16
CA ALA A 147 -22.79 11.02 0.31
C ALA A 147 -21.35 10.89 0.84
N PHE A 148 -20.50 10.10 0.20
CA PHE A 148 -19.23 9.71 0.80
C PHE A 148 -18.00 10.35 0.14
N LEU A 149 -17.97 10.51 -1.20
CA LEU A 149 -16.77 10.99 -1.90
C LEU A 149 -16.33 12.40 -1.50
N PRO A 150 -17.23 13.38 -1.25
CA PRO A 150 -16.81 14.72 -0.86
C PRO A 150 -16.02 14.77 0.46
N ASP A 151 -16.43 14.03 1.48
CA ASP A 151 -15.74 14.02 2.77
C ASP A 151 -14.44 13.18 2.73
N MET A 152 -14.36 12.16 1.87
CA MET A 152 -13.10 11.48 1.56
C MET A 152 -12.11 12.45 0.93
N LEU A 153 -12.53 13.19 -0.11
CA LEU A 153 -11.70 14.17 -0.82
C LEU A 153 -11.25 15.32 0.08
N ALA A 154 -12.07 15.70 1.03
CA ALA A 154 -11.76 16.73 2.02
C ALA A 154 -10.84 16.22 3.15
N GLY A 155 -10.47 14.94 3.17
CA GLY A 155 -9.65 14.33 4.22
C GLY A 155 -10.32 14.29 5.59
N LYS A 156 -11.66 14.35 5.65
CA LYS A 156 -12.45 14.42 6.88
C LYS A 156 -12.81 13.06 7.44
N THR A 157 -12.93 12.04 6.59
CA THR A 157 -13.36 10.70 6.99
C THR A 157 -12.22 9.69 6.89
N THR A 158 -12.10 8.87 7.93
CA THR A 158 -11.22 7.70 7.96
C THR A 158 -12.06 6.46 7.70
N TRP A 159 -11.54 5.58 6.85
CA TRP A 159 -12.19 4.33 6.48
C TRP A 159 -11.33 3.13 6.90
N CYS A 160 -11.99 2.08 7.33
CA CYS A 160 -11.37 0.78 7.55
C CYS A 160 -11.99 -0.29 6.64
N ILE A 161 -11.33 -1.45 6.54
CA ILE A 161 -11.81 -2.59 5.78
C ILE A 161 -12.02 -3.76 6.72
N GLY A 162 -13.25 -4.23 6.83
CA GLY A 162 -13.60 -5.46 7.53
C GLY A 162 -13.56 -6.66 6.58
N MET A 163 -12.40 -7.28 6.41
CA MET A 163 -12.22 -8.36 5.42
C MET A 163 -11.94 -9.69 6.10
N SER A 164 -10.78 -9.84 6.73
CA SER A 164 -10.32 -11.10 7.33
C SER A 164 -11.12 -11.50 8.56
N GLU A 165 -11.25 -12.80 8.79
CA GLU A 165 -11.82 -13.39 10.00
C GLU A 165 -10.79 -14.33 10.65
N PRO A 166 -10.96 -14.75 11.93
CA PRO A 166 -10.01 -15.62 12.61
C PRO A 166 -9.64 -16.89 11.83
N ASN A 167 -10.59 -17.42 11.04
CA ASN A 167 -10.41 -18.62 10.24
C ASN A 167 -10.49 -18.39 8.72
N ALA A 168 -10.54 -17.14 8.26
CA ALA A 168 -10.66 -16.78 6.85
C ALA A 168 -9.80 -15.56 6.51
N GLY A 169 -8.49 -15.78 6.29
CA GLY A 169 -7.56 -14.79 5.81
C GLY A 169 -7.25 -15.02 4.32
N SER A 170 -6.28 -15.88 4.02
CA SER A 170 -5.94 -16.25 2.63
C SER A 170 -7.11 -16.92 1.89
N ASP A 171 -7.90 -17.73 2.57
CA ASP A 171 -9.16 -18.29 2.05
C ASP A 171 -10.33 -17.35 2.38
N LEU A 172 -10.34 -16.19 1.74
CA LEU A 172 -11.39 -15.18 1.93
C LEU A 172 -12.79 -15.73 1.61
N ALA A 173 -12.91 -16.66 0.67
CA ALA A 173 -14.18 -17.24 0.28
C ALA A 173 -14.86 -18.04 1.40
N SER A 174 -14.12 -18.42 2.45
CA SER A 174 -14.65 -19.15 3.61
C SER A 174 -15.15 -18.25 4.75
N LEU A 175 -15.20 -16.92 4.56
CA LEU A 175 -15.70 -15.98 5.56
C LEU A 175 -17.14 -16.30 5.99
N LYS A 176 -17.48 -15.99 7.26
CA LYS A 176 -18.74 -16.35 7.92
C LYS A 176 -19.57 -15.18 8.41
N THR A 177 -18.98 -13.97 8.56
CA THR A 177 -19.75 -12.77 8.90
C THR A 177 -20.89 -12.64 7.92
N PHE A 178 -22.13 -12.60 8.44
CA PHE A 178 -23.35 -12.69 7.64
C PHE A 178 -24.19 -11.44 7.79
N ALA A 179 -24.73 -10.94 6.69
CA ALA A 179 -25.69 -9.86 6.63
C ALA A 179 -27.00 -10.40 6.03
N GLN A 180 -28.07 -10.41 6.81
CA GLN A 180 -29.40 -10.81 6.38
C GLN A 180 -30.26 -9.58 6.14
N LEU A 181 -30.95 -9.53 5.00
CA LEU A 181 -31.91 -8.49 4.73
C LEU A 181 -33.18 -8.72 5.55
N ASP A 182 -33.58 -7.71 6.36
CA ASP A 182 -34.79 -7.68 7.17
C ASP A 182 -35.53 -6.37 6.86
N GLY A 183 -36.55 -6.46 6.03
CA GLY A 183 -37.24 -5.29 5.48
C GLY A 183 -36.31 -4.40 4.64
N ASP A 184 -36.07 -3.18 5.09
CA ASP A 184 -35.22 -2.21 4.42
C ASP A 184 -33.82 -2.08 5.07
N GLU A 185 -33.42 -3.02 5.91
CA GLU A 185 -32.14 -3.01 6.62
C GLU A 185 -31.39 -4.32 6.48
N TRP A 186 -30.06 -4.24 6.43
CA TRP A 186 -29.18 -5.37 6.65
C TRP A 186 -28.93 -5.55 8.13
N VAL A 187 -29.17 -6.76 8.64
CA VAL A 187 -28.80 -7.19 10.00
C VAL A 187 -27.52 -7.99 9.93
N ILE A 188 -26.45 -7.46 10.52
CA ILE A 188 -25.09 -7.98 10.39
C ILE A 188 -24.67 -8.65 11.69
N ASN A 189 -24.20 -9.90 11.57
CA ASN A 189 -23.64 -10.68 12.68
C ASN A 189 -22.33 -11.32 12.26
N GLY A 190 -21.31 -11.27 13.14
CA GLY A 190 -20.01 -11.89 12.89
C GLY A 190 -18.84 -11.20 13.55
N GLN A 191 -17.65 -11.53 13.07
CA GLN A 191 -16.40 -11.04 13.63
C GLN A 191 -15.39 -10.81 12.51
N LYS A 192 -14.70 -9.69 12.57
CA LYS A 192 -13.54 -9.39 11.72
C LYS A 192 -12.28 -9.23 12.56
N ILE A 193 -11.13 -9.55 11.99
CA ILE A 193 -9.82 -9.41 12.65
C ILE A 193 -8.83 -8.73 11.70
N TRP A 194 -7.81 -8.11 12.26
CA TRP A 194 -6.80 -7.33 11.52
C TRP A 194 -7.41 -6.12 10.78
N THR A 195 -8.51 -5.60 11.30
CA THR A 195 -9.15 -4.40 10.77
C THR A 195 -8.33 -3.18 11.16
N SER A 196 -7.53 -2.67 10.21
CA SER A 196 -6.70 -1.48 10.45
C SER A 196 -7.59 -0.26 10.67
N PHE A 197 -7.25 0.56 11.68
CA PHE A 197 -7.97 1.77 12.07
C PHE A 197 -9.38 1.58 12.58
N GLY A 198 -9.82 0.36 12.91
CA GLY A 198 -11.19 0.11 13.39
C GLY A 198 -11.60 0.99 14.58
N GLU A 199 -10.67 1.39 15.45
CA GLU A 199 -10.91 2.24 16.62
C GLU A 199 -11.19 3.72 16.27
N VAL A 200 -10.65 4.20 15.14
CA VAL A 200 -10.69 5.62 14.74
C VAL A 200 -11.43 5.86 13.43
N ALA A 201 -11.89 4.81 12.77
CA ALA A 201 -12.61 4.91 11.50
C ALA A 201 -14.02 5.45 11.69
N ASP A 202 -14.45 6.30 10.76
CA ASP A 202 -15.83 6.76 10.68
C ASP A 202 -16.73 5.71 10.00
N TYR A 203 -16.16 4.98 9.02
CA TYR A 203 -16.87 3.96 8.24
C TYR A 203 -16.02 2.70 8.05
N CYS A 204 -16.70 1.56 8.04
CA CYS A 204 -16.13 0.27 7.63
C CYS A 204 -16.67 -0.14 6.26
N TYR A 205 -15.78 -0.48 5.36
CA TYR A 205 -16.12 -1.19 4.13
C TYR A 205 -16.08 -2.68 4.44
N LEU A 206 -17.25 -3.25 4.72
CA LEU A 206 -17.39 -4.60 5.26
C LEU A 206 -17.60 -5.62 4.14
N ILE A 207 -16.71 -6.60 4.06
CA ILE A 207 -16.85 -7.76 3.20
C ILE A 207 -17.55 -8.86 4.01
N CYS A 208 -18.78 -9.19 3.65
CA CYS A 208 -19.58 -10.16 4.40
C CYS A 208 -20.38 -11.07 3.45
N ARG A 209 -20.97 -12.11 4.02
CA ARG A 209 -21.83 -13.02 3.27
C ARG A 209 -23.28 -12.54 3.33
N THR A 210 -23.95 -12.57 2.20
CA THR A 210 -25.38 -12.24 2.09
C THR A 210 -26.21 -13.41 1.55
N SER A 211 -25.58 -14.49 1.09
CA SER A 211 -26.21 -15.75 0.69
C SER A 211 -25.24 -16.91 0.91
N ASN A 212 -25.79 -18.09 1.19
CA ASN A 212 -25.08 -19.36 1.21
C ASN A 212 -25.39 -20.23 -0.02
N ASP A 213 -26.10 -19.68 -1.00
CA ASP A 213 -26.46 -20.37 -2.23
C ASP A 213 -25.29 -20.37 -3.22
N GLY A 214 -25.04 -21.50 -3.84
CA GLY A 214 -24.00 -21.65 -4.84
C GLY A 214 -22.57 -21.80 -4.27
N PRO A 215 -21.54 -21.54 -5.09
CA PRO A 215 -20.15 -21.66 -4.65
C PRO A 215 -19.78 -20.59 -3.63
N PRO A 216 -18.82 -20.85 -2.71
CA PRO A 216 -18.51 -19.97 -1.58
C PRO A 216 -18.25 -18.51 -1.93
N HIS A 217 -17.68 -18.23 -3.09
CA HIS A 217 -17.36 -16.87 -3.55
C HIS A 217 -18.57 -16.10 -4.09
N ALA A 218 -19.68 -16.78 -4.45
CA ALA A 218 -20.85 -16.13 -5.06
C ALA A 218 -21.79 -15.46 -4.04
N GLY A 219 -21.67 -15.76 -2.75
CA GLY A 219 -22.55 -15.20 -1.72
C GLY A 219 -21.94 -14.01 -0.96
N ILE A 220 -20.84 -13.43 -1.46
CA ILE A 220 -20.10 -12.36 -0.76
C ILE A 220 -20.50 -10.98 -1.30
N SER A 221 -20.76 -10.05 -0.38
CA SER A 221 -21.18 -8.68 -0.65
C SER A 221 -20.32 -7.66 0.08
N GLU A 222 -20.37 -6.43 -0.36
CA GLU A 222 -19.71 -5.27 0.25
C GLU A 222 -20.77 -4.33 0.81
N ILE A 223 -20.67 -4.00 2.10
CA ILE A 223 -21.65 -3.13 2.79
C ILE A 223 -20.90 -2.02 3.53
N ILE A 224 -21.34 -0.78 3.37
CA ILE A 224 -20.83 0.37 4.14
C ILE A 224 -21.48 0.36 5.50
N VAL A 225 -20.67 0.34 6.55
CA VAL A 225 -21.14 0.32 7.94
C VAL A 225 -20.54 1.53 8.68
N PRO A 226 -21.36 2.49 9.15
CA PRO A 226 -20.89 3.53 10.06
C PRO A 226 -20.39 2.89 11.36
N MET A 227 -19.16 3.21 11.79
CA MET A 227 -18.53 2.55 12.94
C MET A 227 -19.13 2.90 14.28
N ASN A 228 -19.98 3.93 14.36
CA ASN A 228 -20.76 4.28 15.54
C ASN A 228 -22.13 3.58 15.62
N THR A 229 -22.43 2.65 14.71
CA THR A 229 -23.70 1.89 14.71
C THR A 229 -23.78 1.01 15.96
N PRO A 230 -24.92 0.99 16.67
CA PRO A 230 -25.12 0.10 17.82
C PRO A 230 -24.88 -1.37 17.46
N GLY A 231 -24.26 -2.11 18.38
CA GLY A 231 -23.94 -3.53 18.19
C GLY A 231 -22.52 -3.77 17.66
N ILE A 232 -21.75 -2.71 17.35
CA ILE A 232 -20.32 -2.82 17.01
C ILE A 232 -19.48 -2.74 18.28
N ASP A 233 -18.61 -3.73 18.49
CA ASP A 233 -17.59 -3.74 19.55
C ASP A 233 -16.21 -3.85 18.91
N VAL A 234 -15.39 -2.80 19.09
CA VAL A 234 -14.04 -2.71 18.52
C VAL A 234 -13.01 -2.95 19.61
N ARG A 235 -12.16 -3.94 19.40
CA ARG A 235 -11.10 -4.33 20.35
C ARG A 235 -9.73 -4.20 19.68
N PRO A 236 -8.93 -3.19 20.03
CA PRO A 236 -7.59 -3.03 19.50
C PRO A 236 -6.69 -4.21 19.86
N ILE A 237 -5.90 -4.68 18.90
CA ILE A 237 -4.90 -5.72 19.06
C ILE A 237 -3.54 -5.06 19.22
N GLN A 238 -2.86 -5.35 20.32
CA GLN A 238 -1.48 -4.93 20.47
C GLN A 238 -0.57 -5.87 19.69
N ASP A 239 0.14 -5.33 18.70
CA ASP A 239 1.10 -6.09 17.90
C ASP A 239 2.51 -6.14 18.52
N MET A 240 3.45 -6.78 17.85
CA MET A 240 4.85 -6.91 18.32
C MET A 240 5.56 -5.57 18.45
N THR A 241 5.08 -4.52 17.79
CA THR A 241 5.64 -3.16 17.87
C THR A 241 5.04 -2.34 19.01
N THR A 242 4.15 -2.94 19.81
CA THR A 242 3.30 -2.29 20.82
C THR A 242 2.25 -1.32 20.26
N ASN A 243 2.17 -1.18 18.94
CA ASN A 243 1.11 -0.42 18.29
C ASN A 243 -0.24 -1.16 18.37
N ARG A 244 -1.34 -0.40 18.20
CA ARG A 244 -2.70 -0.91 18.36
C ARG A 244 -3.60 -0.54 17.17
N HIS A 245 -3.02 -0.36 15.98
CA HIS A 245 -3.77 0.04 14.79
C HIS A 245 -4.60 -1.08 14.17
N PHE A 246 -4.32 -2.35 14.50
CA PHE A 246 -5.17 -3.48 14.15
C PHE A 246 -6.25 -3.70 15.20
N CYS A 247 -7.44 -4.06 14.73
CA CYS A 247 -8.57 -4.34 15.61
C CYS A 247 -9.24 -5.68 15.28
N GLU A 248 -9.79 -6.27 16.31
CA GLU A 248 -10.88 -7.22 16.25
C GLU A 248 -12.19 -6.42 16.28
N VAL A 249 -13.13 -6.73 15.42
CA VAL A 249 -14.42 -6.02 15.36
C VAL A 249 -15.53 -7.05 15.38
N PHE A 250 -16.40 -6.96 16.39
CA PHE A 250 -17.58 -7.81 16.55
C PHE A 250 -18.81 -7.06 16.10
N TYR A 251 -19.68 -7.74 15.39
CA TYR A 251 -20.97 -7.25 14.91
C TYR A 251 -22.05 -8.13 15.54
N THR A 252 -22.93 -7.52 16.33
CA THR A 252 -24.06 -8.21 16.99
C THR A 252 -25.34 -7.45 16.65
N ASP A 253 -26.17 -8.03 15.79
CA ASP A 253 -27.41 -7.44 15.29
C ASP A 253 -27.25 -6.00 14.79
N VAL A 254 -26.12 -5.72 14.15
CA VAL A 254 -25.81 -4.37 13.60
C VAL A 254 -26.72 -4.11 12.42
N ARG A 255 -27.52 -3.03 12.49
CA ARG A 255 -28.49 -2.66 11.47
C ARG A 255 -28.00 -1.46 10.65
N VAL A 256 -28.03 -1.63 9.33
CA VAL A 256 -27.71 -0.57 8.37
C VAL A 256 -28.71 -0.60 7.22
N PRO A 257 -29.01 0.57 6.59
CA PRO A 257 -29.92 0.65 5.46
C PRO A 257 -29.54 -0.31 4.33
N LYS A 258 -30.52 -0.87 3.63
CA LYS A 258 -30.26 -1.74 2.46
C LYS A 258 -29.44 -1.07 1.39
N ASP A 259 -29.58 0.26 1.25
CA ASP A 259 -28.88 1.06 0.26
C ASP A 259 -27.38 1.26 0.59
N ASN A 260 -26.89 0.74 1.72
CA ASN A 260 -25.47 0.67 2.05
C ASN A 260 -24.74 -0.47 1.33
N LEU A 261 -25.44 -1.36 0.63
CA LEU A 261 -24.84 -2.37 -0.25
C LEU A 261 -24.13 -1.68 -1.44
N VAL A 262 -22.87 -2.01 -1.65
CA VAL A 262 -22.08 -1.48 -2.78
C VAL A 262 -22.06 -2.48 -3.93
N GLY A 263 -22.45 -2.02 -5.11
CA GLY A 263 -22.54 -2.87 -6.29
C GLY A 263 -23.70 -3.86 -6.22
N GLN A 264 -23.48 -5.08 -6.69
CA GLN A 264 -24.49 -6.13 -6.72
C GLN A 264 -24.35 -7.08 -5.52
N GLN A 265 -25.47 -7.49 -4.95
CA GLN A 265 -25.48 -8.55 -3.93
C GLN A 265 -24.82 -9.82 -4.48
N GLY A 266 -23.90 -10.40 -3.72
CA GLY A 266 -23.13 -11.56 -4.13
C GLY A 266 -21.97 -11.28 -5.10
N GLY A 267 -21.79 -10.04 -5.54
CA GLY A 267 -20.78 -9.64 -6.54
C GLY A 267 -19.41 -9.25 -5.97
N ALA A 268 -19.29 -9.16 -4.65
CA ALA A 268 -18.14 -8.55 -4.00
C ALA A 268 -16.81 -9.29 -4.23
N PHE A 269 -16.83 -10.60 -4.41
CA PHE A 269 -15.56 -11.33 -4.58
C PHE A 269 -14.77 -10.84 -5.80
N ALA A 270 -15.45 -10.62 -6.93
CA ALA A 270 -14.81 -10.10 -8.14
C ALA A 270 -14.39 -8.63 -7.98
N GLN A 271 -15.20 -7.81 -7.29
CA GLN A 271 -14.91 -6.40 -7.01
C GLN A 271 -13.69 -6.28 -6.10
N THR A 272 -13.65 -7.00 -4.99
CA THR A 272 -12.52 -7.06 -4.04
C THR A 272 -11.24 -7.55 -4.72
N MET A 273 -11.29 -8.59 -5.55
CA MET A 273 -10.11 -9.08 -6.28
C MET A 273 -9.53 -8.01 -7.21
N ARG A 274 -10.37 -7.25 -7.90
CA ARG A 274 -9.94 -6.14 -8.76
C ARG A 274 -9.32 -4.99 -7.96
N GLN A 275 -9.89 -4.64 -6.81
CA GLN A 275 -9.33 -3.62 -5.90
C GLN A 275 -7.95 -4.04 -5.40
N LEU A 276 -7.82 -5.27 -4.90
CA LEU A 276 -6.56 -5.82 -4.41
C LEU A 276 -5.47 -5.88 -5.50
N GLU A 277 -5.83 -6.10 -6.76
CA GLU A 277 -4.87 -6.08 -7.86
C GLU A 277 -4.21 -4.70 -8.03
N HIS A 278 -4.97 -3.63 -7.87
CA HIS A 278 -4.46 -2.26 -7.94
C HIS A 278 -3.69 -1.80 -6.69
N GLU A 279 -3.94 -2.41 -5.54
CA GLU A 279 -3.29 -2.07 -4.28
C GLU A 279 -1.92 -2.73 -4.12
N ARG A 280 -1.78 -3.97 -4.57
CA ARG A 280 -0.61 -4.83 -4.28
C ARG A 280 0.71 -4.29 -4.80
N GLY A 281 0.72 -3.55 -5.90
CA GLY A 281 1.90 -2.98 -6.54
C GLY A 281 2.28 -1.57 -6.11
N GLY A 282 1.81 -1.09 -4.95
CA GLY A 282 2.01 0.28 -4.50
C GLY A 282 3.43 0.61 -4.02
N ILE A 283 3.78 1.89 -4.07
CA ILE A 283 5.06 2.43 -3.58
C ILE A 283 5.23 2.22 -2.07
N ASP A 284 4.12 2.14 -1.33
CA ASP A 284 4.07 1.82 0.09
C ASP A 284 4.75 0.48 0.43
N ARG A 285 4.70 -0.48 -0.50
CA ARG A 285 5.35 -1.78 -0.33
C ARG A 285 6.87 -1.74 -0.57
N LEU A 286 7.39 -0.65 -1.10
CA LEU A 286 8.81 -0.52 -1.44
C LEU A 286 9.58 0.40 -0.48
N VAL A 287 8.92 1.42 0.09
CA VAL A 287 9.65 2.48 0.79
C VAL A 287 9.26 2.65 2.25
N SER A 288 8.54 1.69 2.83
CA SER A 288 8.11 1.74 4.24
C SER A 288 9.28 1.88 5.22
N ASN A 289 10.40 1.18 4.99
CA ASN A 289 11.61 1.26 5.83
C ASN A 289 12.68 2.22 5.27
N LYS A 290 12.35 3.05 4.27
CA LYS A 290 13.35 3.95 3.65
C LYS A 290 13.98 4.91 4.67
N ALA A 291 13.19 5.46 5.58
CA ALA A 291 13.68 6.35 6.64
C ALA A 291 14.67 5.65 7.58
N LEU A 292 14.41 4.39 7.95
CA LEU A 292 15.32 3.59 8.77
C LEU A 292 16.59 3.23 8.01
N TYR A 293 16.47 2.88 6.73
CA TYR A 293 17.61 2.61 5.86
C TYR A 293 18.54 3.83 5.75
N ASP A 294 17.99 5.02 5.50
CA ASP A 294 18.77 6.26 5.39
C ASP A 294 19.48 6.62 6.70
N MET A 295 18.86 6.31 7.83
CA MET A 295 19.50 6.48 9.13
C MET A 295 20.65 5.49 9.33
N ALA A 296 20.46 4.21 9.00
CA ALA A 296 21.51 3.20 9.12
C ALA A 296 22.66 3.46 8.16
N LEU A 297 22.38 3.90 6.93
CA LEU A 297 23.40 4.22 5.92
C LEU A 297 24.39 5.28 6.41
N LYS A 298 23.93 6.28 7.18
CA LYS A 298 24.81 7.31 7.76
C LYS A 298 25.76 6.77 8.83
N LYS A 299 25.47 5.60 9.39
CA LYS A 299 26.27 4.94 10.44
C LYS A 299 27.04 3.72 9.91
N ALA A 300 26.79 3.32 8.67
CA ALA A 300 27.37 2.12 8.07
C ALA A 300 28.90 2.28 7.88
N ASP A 301 29.67 1.29 8.28
CA ASP A 301 31.10 1.22 7.97
C ASP A 301 31.29 0.72 6.52
N THR A 302 31.41 1.67 5.61
CA THR A 302 31.62 1.38 4.19
C THR A 302 33.03 0.90 3.84
N THR A 303 33.94 0.77 4.81
CA THR A 303 35.24 0.10 4.62
C THR A 303 35.10 -1.42 4.72
N ASP A 304 34.08 -1.94 5.42
CA ASP A 304 33.74 -3.37 5.41
C ASP A 304 33.12 -3.75 4.05
N MET A 305 33.76 -4.65 3.33
CA MET A 305 33.31 -5.13 2.03
C MET A 305 31.93 -5.80 2.07
N ARG A 306 31.55 -6.43 3.17
CA ARG A 306 30.22 -7.05 3.35
C ARG A 306 29.14 -6.00 3.44
N VAL A 307 29.35 -4.97 4.25
CA VAL A 307 28.43 -3.83 4.39
C VAL A 307 28.24 -3.14 3.04
N ARG A 308 29.33 -2.92 2.26
CA ARG A 308 29.24 -2.37 0.91
C ARG A 308 28.40 -3.21 -0.04
N GLN A 309 28.57 -4.54 -0.01
CA GLN A 309 27.79 -5.45 -0.84
C GLN A 309 26.30 -5.44 -0.46
N GLU A 310 25.97 -5.42 0.82
CA GLU A 310 24.58 -5.33 1.29
C GLU A 310 23.94 -4.01 0.87
N ILE A 311 24.64 -2.88 0.98
CA ILE A 311 24.18 -1.58 0.50
C ILE A 311 23.91 -1.64 -1.01
N ALA A 312 24.86 -2.15 -1.80
CA ALA A 312 24.69 -2.26 -3.25
C ALA A 312 23.47 -3.11 -3.64
N ASP A 313 23.26 -4.21 -2.94
CA ASP A 313 22.12 -5.11 -3.13
C ASP A 313 20.78 -4.43 -2.80
N ILE A 314 20.73 -3.63 -1.73
CA ILE A 314 19.53 -2.89 -1.35
C ILE A 314 19.24 -1.76 -2.35
N GLU A 315 20.27 -1.02 -2.78
CA GLU A 315 20.14 0.04 -3.78
C GLU A 315 19.65 -0.50 -5.14
N ILE A 316 20.19 -1.66 -5.57
CA ILE A 316 19.67 -2.37 -6.75
C ILE A 316 18.21 -2.76 -6.53
N GLY A 317 17.89 -3.27 -5.34
CA GLY A 317 16.54 -3.64 -4.96
C GLY A 317 15.56 -2.47 -5.06
N TYR A 318 15.90 -1.30 -4.52
CA TYR A 318 15.09 -0.09 -4.64
C TYR A 318 14.86 0.33 -6.09
N ARG A 319 15.90 0.31 -6.92
CA ARG A 319 15.80 0.66 -8.34
C ARG A 319 14.90 -0.30 -9.12
N VAL A 320 15.10 -1.60 -8.94
CA VAL A 320 14.26 -2.63 -9.58
C VAL A 320 12.82 -2.54 -9.09
N GLY A 321 12.61 -2.47 -7.77
CA GLY A 321 11.28 -2.33 -7.18
C GLY A 321 10.54 -1.10 -7.69
N ARG A 322 11.24 0.04 -7.80
CA ARG A 322 10.66 1.27 -8.33
C ARG A 322 10.23 1.14 -9.79
N ILE A 323 11.03 0.49 -10.64
CA ILE A 323 10.65 0.22 -12.04
C ILE A 323 9.41 -0.67 -12.09
N LEU A 324 9.31 -1.70 -11.24
CA LEU A 324 8.13 -2.55 -11.16
C LEU A 324 6.88 -1.73 -10.78
N VAL A 325 6.97 -0.91 -9.74
CA VAL A 325 5.87 -0.03 -9.29
C VAL A 325 5.47 0.98 -10.37
N ILE A 326 6.45 1.61 -11.05
CA ILE A 326 6.18 2.56 -12.15
C ILE A 326 5.45 1.86 -13.29
N ARG A 327 5.89 0.68 -13.72
CA ARG A 327 5.22 -0.09 -14.79
C ARG A 327 3.76 -0.39 -14.47
N GLU A 328 3.45 -0.73 -13.23
CA GLU A 328 2.06 -0.94 -12.79
C GLU A 328 1.27 0.37 -12.78
N THR A 329 1.86 1.42 -12.23
CA THR A 329 1.25 2.77 -12.20
C THR A 329 0.91 3.27 -13.61
N LEU A 330 1.76 2.98 -14.59
CA LEU A 330 1.56 3.33 -16.01
C LEU A 330 0.73 2.29 -16.79
N ARG A 331 0.22 1.25 -16.12
CA ARG A 331 -0.54 0.14 -16.75
C ARG A 331 0.24 -0.57 -17.87
N GLN A 332 1.56 -0.68 -17.71
CA GLN A 332 2.47 -1.35 -18.64
C GLN A 332 2.81 -2.79 -18.20
N ALA A 333 2.27 -3.23 -17.08
CA ALA A 333 2.44 -4.58 -16.57
C ALA A 333 1.25 -5.48 -16.99
N PRO A 334 1.50 -6.78 -17.26
CA PRO A 334 0.41 -7.71 -17.54
C PRO A 334 -0.46 -7.94 -16.29
N ALA A 335 -1.70 -8.41 -16.51
CA ALA A 335 -2.61 -8.75 -15.42
C ALA A 335 -1.97 -9.77 -14.43
N GLY A 336 -2.15 -9.54 -13.14
CA GLY A 336 -1.57 -10.36 -12.07
C GLY A 336 -0.11 -10.05 -11.75
N PHE A 337 0.55 -9.16 -12.48
CA PHE A 337 1.96 -8.81 -12.25
C PHE A 337 2.17 -8.08 -10.90
N SER A 338 1.15 -7.44 -10.37
CA SER A 338 1.15 -6.83 -9.03
C SER A 338 1.56 -7.82 -7.93
N ALA A 339 1.29 -9.11 -8.13
CA ALA A 339 1.75 -10.15 -7.22
C ALA A 339 3.30 -10.30 -7.22
N ALA A 340 3.96 -10.12 -8.37
CA ALA A 340 5.43 -10.12 -8.46
C ALA A 340 6.01 -8.89 -7.76
N THR A 341 5.48 -7.71 -8.07
CA THR A 341 5.89 -6.45 -7.44
C THR A 341 5.75 -6.53 -5.92
N LYS A 342 4.59 -7.03 -5.44
CA LYS A 342 4.34 -7.21 -4.01
C LYS A 342 5.36 -8.15 -3.37
N CYS A 343 5.62 -9.33 -3.93
CA CYS A 343 6.62 -10.24 -3.40
C CYS A 343 7.99 -9.58 -3.33
N PHE A 344 8.44 -9.00 -4.44
CA PHE A 344 9.75 -8.37 -4.54
C PHE A 344 9.93 -7.26 -3.51
N CYS A 345 9.00 -6.30 -3.46
CA CYS A 345 9.10 -5.14 -2.60
C CYS A 345 9.03 -5.52 -1.11
N THR A 346 8.09 -6.40 -0.72
CA THR A 346 7.94 -6.77 0.69
C THR A 346 9.07 -7.66 1.22
N GLU A 347 9.69 -8.47 0.37
CA GLU A 347 10.88 -9.24 0.74
C GLU A 347 12.12 -8.34 0.83
N LEU A 348 12.20 -7.31 -0.02
CA LEU A 348 13.24 -6.28 0.09
C LEU A 348 13.10 -5.51 1.41
N GLU A 349 11.88 -5.12 1.82
CA GLU A 349 11.64 -4.44 3.11
C GLU A 349 12.12 -5.28 4.30
N THR A 350 11.90 -6.58 4.27
CA THR A 350 12.43 -7.49 5.30
C THR A 350 13.96 -7.52 5.30
N LYS A 351 14.58 -7.53 4.10
CA LYS A 351 16.04 -7.47 3.95
C LYS A 351 16.60 -6.16 4.49
N ILE A 352 15.96 -5.04 4.17
CA ILE A 352 16.33 -3.71 4.66
C ILE A 352 16.29 -3.65 6.18
N SER A 353 15.23 -4.15 6.79
CA SER A 353 15.08 -4.19 8.24
C SER A 353 16.22 -4.97 8.91
N ASN A 354 16.60 -6.13 8.36
CA ASN A 354 17.74 -6.91 8.85
C ASN A 354 19.08 -6.17 8.69
N PHE A 355 19.29 -5.49 7.56
CA PHE A 355 20.48 -4.66 7.34
C PHE A 355 20.57 -3.52 8.36
N VAL A 356 19.48 -2.79 8.59
CA VAL A 356 19.41 -1.72 9.61
C VAL A 356 19.80 -2.26 10.99
N PHE A 357 19.25 -3.42 11.35
CA PHE A 357 19.58 -4.08 12.63
C PHE A 357 21.06 -4.45 12.69
N SER A 358 21.64 -5.01 11.64
CA SER A 358 23.05 -5.45 11.60
C SER A 358 24.02 -4.26 11.71
N VAL A 359 23.73 -3.14 11.04
CA VAL A 359 24.55 -1.93 11.07
C VAL A 359 24.56 -1.28 12.45
N LEU A 360 23.39 -1.23 13.11
CA LEU A 360 23.26 -0.61 14.42
C LEU A 360 23.71 -1.51 15.57
N GLY A 361 23.82 -2.81 15.35
CA GLY A 361 24.33 -3.79 16.33
C GLY A 361 23.58 -3.73 17.66
N ALA A 362 24.32 -3.63 18.77
CA ALA A 362 23.74 -3.61 20.12
C ALA A 362 22.76 -2.44 20.35
N GLN A 363 22.92 -1.32 19.64
CA GLN A 363 22.00 -0.19 19.72
C GLN A 363 20.59 -0.56 19.20
N ALA A 364 20.50 -1.45 18.24
CA ALA A 364 19.23 -1.94 17.69
C ALA A 364 18.44 -2.85 18.66
N LEU A 365 19.04 -3.26 19.79
CA LEU A 365 18.35 -4.02 20.85
C LEU A 365 17.56 -3.11 21.81
N LEU A 366 17.81 -1.79 21.77
CA LEU A 366 17.03 -0.84 22.55
C LEU A 366 15.64 -0.73 21.92
N TRP A 367 14.62 -0.62 22.77
CA TRP A 367 13.24 -0.48 22.30
C TRP A 367 13.03 0.92 21.73
N ASP A 368 13.20 1.05 20.44
CA ASP A 368 13.06 2.28 19.68
C ASP A 368 12.43 2.00 18.28
N GLU A 369 12.45 3.00 17.41
CA GLU A 369 11.91 2.90 16.04
C GLU A 369 12.57 1.80 15.19
N VAL A 370 13.85 1.47 15.45
CA VAL A 370 14.57 0.42 14.72
C VAL A 370 14.05 -0.95 15.10
N THR A 371 13.93 -1.22 16.40
CA THR A 371 13.38 -2.48 16.91
C THR A 371 11.92 -2.65 16.48
N GLN A 372 11.14 -1.58 16.51
CA GLN A 372 9.77 -1.59 16.03
C GLN A 372 9.71 -1.91 14.51
N GLY A 373 10.54 -1.26 13.67
CA GLY A 373 10.63 -1.53 12.24
C GLY A 373 11.04 -2.98 11.94
N LEU A 374 12.00 -3.54 12.70
CA LEU A 374 12.38 -4.94 12.59
C LEU A 374 11.22 -5.89 12.95
N ALA A 375 10.52 -5.63 14.04
CA ALA A 375 9.40 -6.43 14.49
C ALA A 375 8.23 -6.39 13.47
N TYR A 376 7.96 -5.23 12.89
CA TYR A 376 6.88 -5.04 11.91
C TYR A 376 7.20 -5.65 10.54
N ALA A 377 8.47 -5.70 10.14
CA ALA A 377 8.90 -6.11 8.81
C ALA A 377 8.41 -7.51 8.40
N SER A 378 8.24 -8.45 9.35
CA SER A 378 7.67 -9.76 9.10
C SER A 378 6.23 -9.69 8.57
N GLY A 379 5.48 -8.68 8.96
CA GLY A 379 4.10 -8.42 8.54
C GLY A 379 3.97 -8.11 7.05
N TYR A 380 4.96 -7.48 6.42
CA TYR A 380 4.90 -7.11 5.00
C TYR A 380 4.72 -8.30 4.08
N THR A 381 5.33 -9.44 4.39
CA THR A 381 5.19 -10.66 3.58
C THR A 381 3.88 -11.40 3.81
N ILE A 382 3.09 -10.99 4.81
CA ILE A 382 1.82 -11.62 5.23
C ILE A 382 0.62 -10.79 4.78
N MET A 383 0.59 -9.48 5.09
CA MET A 383 -0.53 -8.60 4.81
C MET A 383 -0.73 -8.34 3.30
N GLY A 384 -1.96 -8.04 2.90
CA GLY A 384 -2.31 -7.79 1.49
C GLY A 384 -2.16 -9.01 0.59
N GLY A 385 -2.27 -10.21 1.16
CA GLY A 385 -1.99 -11.51 0.55
C GLY A 385 -0.56 -11.97 0.81
N THR A 386 -0.41 -13.18 1.38
CA THR A 386 0.91 -13.73 1.71
C THR A 386 1.78 -13.89 0.47
N SER A 387 3.12 -13.81 0.64
CA SER A 387 4.07 -14.05 -0.46
C SER A 387 3.83 -15.40 -1.15
N ASN A 388 3.41 -16.44 -0.40
CA ASN A 388 3.11 -17.74 -0.98
C ASN A 388 1.84 -17.70 -1.86
N VAL A 389 0.77 -17.05 -1.39
CA VAL A 389 -0.44 -16.83 -2.21
C VAL A 389 -0.13 -16.02 -3.45
N MET A 390 0.72 -15.00 -3.34
CA MET A 390 1.16 -14.21 -4.49
C MET A 390 1.95 -15.04 -5.49
N ARG A 391 2.82 -15.93 -5.03
CA ARG A 391 3.56 -16.86 -5.91
C ARG A 391 2.62 -17.85 -6.61
N ASN A 392 1.57 -18.34 -5.93
CA ASN A 392 0.54 -19.17 -6.57
C ASN A 392 -0.20 -18.39 -7.67
N ILE A 393 -0.58 -17.13 -7.42
CA ILE A 393 -1.19 -16.28 -8.43
C ILE A 393 -0.25 -16.10 -9.64
N LEU A 394 1.03 -15.86 -9.42
CA LEU A 394 2.03 -15.77 -10.49
C LEU A 394 2.14 -17.06 -11.27
N GLY A 395 2.28 -18.19 -10.57
CA GLY A 395 2.38 -19.52 -11.21
C GLY A 395 1.16 -19.82 -12.05
N GLU A 396 -0.03 -19.73 -11.47
CA GLU A 396 -1.26 -20.16 -12.11
C GLU A 396 -1.76 -19.17 -13.18
N ARG A 397 -1.79 -17.86 -12.86
CA ARG A 397 -2.46 -16.85 -13.72
C ARG A 397 -1.54 -16.15 -14.70
N VAL A 398 -0.27 -15.96 -14.33
CA VAL A 398 0.69 -15.27 -15.20
C VAL A 398 1.50 -16.25 -16.03
N LEU A 399 2.01 -17.34 -15.41
CA LEU A 399 2.83 -18.33 -16.08
C LEU A 399 2.03 -19.52 -16.66
N GLY A 400 0.73 -19.64 -16.35
CA GLY A 400 -0.11 -20.72 -16.83
C GLY A 400 0.25 -22.11 -16.30
N LEU A 401 0.94 -22.18 -15.15
CA LEU A 401 1.29 -23.45 -14.53
C LEU A 401 0.06 -24.17 -13.99
N PRO A 402 0.11 -25.49 -13.83
CA PRO A 402 -0.97 -26.26 -13.22
C PRO A 402 -1.32 -25.73 -11.83
N LYS A 403 -2.62 -25.72 -11.50
CA LYS A 403 -3.07 -25.37 -10.15
C LYS A 403 -2.54 -26.38 -9.14
N GLU A 404 -2.24 -25.88 -7.93
CA GLU A 404 -1.92 -26.74 -6.80
C GLU A 404 -3.10 -27.69 -6.51
N PRO A 405 -2.85 -28.98 -6.30
CA PRO A 405 -3.91 -29.92 -5.97
C PRO A 405 -4.64 -29.45 -4.70
N SER A 406 -5.95 -29.29 -4.78
CA SER A 406 -6.74 -29.03 -3.58
C SER A 406 -6.60 -30.19 -2.61
N ALA A 407 -6.27 -29.91 -1.35
CA ALA A 407 -6.37 -30.93 -0.31
C ALA A 407 -7.80 -31.50 -0.34
N LYS A 408 -7.92 -32.80 -0.55
CA LYS A 408 -9.22 -33.47 -0.44
C LYS A 408 -9.73 -33.22 0.99
N LYS A 409 -10.83 -32.51 1.11
CA LYS A 409 -11.55 -32.34 2.38
C LYS A 409 -12.13 -33.64 2.82
#